data_3839860ed3fb4bfb3b34e68178afdbec
#
_entry.id   3839860ed3fb4bfb3b34e68178afdbec
#
_cell.length_a   1.000
_cell.length_b   1.000
_cell.length_c   1.000
_cell.angle_alpha   90.00
_cell.angle_beta   90.00
_cell.angle_gamma   90.00
#
_symmetry.space_group_name_H-M   'P 1'
#
loop_
_entity.id
_entity.type
_entity.pdbx_description
1 polymer ?
#
loop_
_entity_poly.entity_id
_entity_poly.type
_entity_poly.pdbx_seq_one_letter_code
_entity_poly.pdbx_strand_id
1 'polypeptide(L)'
;MKTLRRCLFVFVLSLFSVAPDLAAADLPEFRPALLSRSPRSLVNLINADSLMKRGQKDGLLMFSCYVSTSGRGYAMQVYRCSPGSELLQKEVLGRIKEVEFEPAVYHHNPIDVWLSGTINFFLANGKPHLRVLLNQEEQDLKSGSDFVAPQFAFARGNPKFQGIYWPPSAPGHEAAAAVVLDVDTTGKVTNSKVAYEHPPGLGFGAAVAGPIRDAIFIPGFRNGKLVPCHFTWTLLFFGPGLQMKSG
;
A
#
# COMPACT_ATOMS: atom_id res chain seq x y z
N MET A 1 -16.04 13.86 -85.31
CA MET A 1 -16.71 13.43 -84.11
C MET A 1 -15.63 13.15 -83.05
N LYS A 2 -15.43 14.07 -82.08
CA LYS A 2 -14.42 13.96 -81.02
C LYS A 2 -15.17 13.81 -79.67
N THR A 3 -15.09 12.64 -79.10
CA THR A 3 -15.69 12.32 -77.81
C THR A 3 -14.79 12.81 -76.67
N LEU A 4 -15.31 13.75 -75.88
CA LEU A 4 -14.67 14.37 -74.73
C LEU A 4 -14.91 13.48 -73.49
N ARG A 5 -13.88 12.79 -72.96
CA ARG A 5 -13.92 12.07 -71.72
C ARG A 5 -13.73 13.05 -70.56
N ARG A 6 -14.79 13.27 -69.74
CA ARG A 6 -14.71 13.99 -68.51
C ARG A 6 -14.14 13.05 -67.40
N CYS A 7 -12.95 13.35 -66.89
CA CYS A 7 -12.43 12.76 -65.69
C CYS A 7 -13.04 13.44 -64.46
N LEU A 8 -13.77 12.68 -63.68
CA LEU A 8 -14.31 13.12 -62.41
C LEU A 8 -13.25 12.86 -61.32
N PHE A 9 -12.61 13.90 -60.80
CA PHE A 9 -11.71 13.82 -59.65
C PHE A 9 -12.55 13.79 -58.36
N VAL A 10 -12.63 12.63 -57.71
CA VAL A 10 -13.24 12.52 -56.37
C VAL A 10 -12.18 12.89 -55.35
N PHE A 11 -12.33 14.07 -54.74
CA PHE A 11 -11.52 14.50 -53.60
C PHE A 11 -12.04 13.80 -52.34
N VAL A 12 -11.33 12.76 -51.88
CA VAL A 12 -11.61 12.15 -50.57
C VAL A 12 -10.99 13.03 -49.48
N LEU A 13 -11.84 13.83 -48.82
CA LEU A 13 -11.45 14.61 -47.67
C LEU A 13 -11.34 13.65 -46.49
N SER A 14 -10.11 13.20 -46.17
CA SER A 14 -9.84 12.45 -44.95
C SER A 14 -9.93 13.40 -43.73
N LEU A 15 -11.06 13.37 -43.05
CA LEU A 15 -11.22 13.95 -41.71
C LEU A 15 -10.33 13.20 -40.74
N PHE A 16 -9.14 13.72 -40.48
CA PHE A 16 -8.34 13.33 -39.31
C PHE A 16 -9.11 13.80 -38.06
N SER A 17 -9.83 12.87 -37.46
CA SER A 17 -10.38 13.04 -36.14
C SER A 17 -9.20 13.06 -35.14
N VAL A 18 -8.75 14.24 -34.77
CA VAL A 18 -7.86 14.43 -33.63
C VAL A 18 -8.71 14.11 -32.41
N ALA A 19 -8.56 12.89 -31.90
CA ALA A 19 -9.08 12.56 -30.59
C ALA A 19 -8.49 13.58 -29.59
N PRO A 20 -9.30 14.23 -28.73
CA PRO A 20 -8.74 15.07 -27.70
C PRO A 20 -7.86 14.18 -26.84
N ASP A 21 -6.57 14.51 -26.75
CA ASP A 21 -5.68 14.00 -25.73
C ASP A 21 -6.39 14.27 -24.40
N LEU A 22 -6.87 13.22 -23.73
CA LEU A 22 -7.35 13.37 -22.35
C LEU A 22 -6.12 13.87 -21.61
N ALA A 23 -6.06 15.16 -21.37
CA ALA A 23 -5.06 15.79 -20.53
C ALA A 23 -4.98 14.93 -19.27
N ALA A 24 -3.81 14.34 -19.03
CA ALA A 24 -3.56 13.61 -17.79
C ALA A 24 -3.93 14.57 -16.67
N ALA A 25 -4.99 14.24 -15.92
CA ALA A 25 -5.44 15.08 -14.81
C ALA A 25 -4.21 15.31 -13.94
N ASP A 26 -3.87 16.58 -13.67
CA ASP A 26 -2.69 16.93 -12.89
C ASP A 26 -2.76 16.18 -11.56
N LEU A 27 -1.86 15.22 -11.38
CA LEU A 27 -1.81 14.46 -10.14
C LEU A 27 -1.43 15.41 -9.00
N PRO A 28 -1.97 15.22 -7.80
CA PRO A 28 -1.62 16.06 -6.65
C PRO A 28 -0.12 15.92 -6.33
N GLU A 29 0.45 16.87 -5.60
CA GLU A 29 1.84 16.80 -5.16
C GLU A 29 2.09 15.54 -4.32
N PHE A 30 1.19 15.24 -3.40
CA PHE A 30 1.21 14.01 -2.60
C PHE A 30 -0.17 13.37 -2.53
N ARG A 31 -0.21 12.06 -2.62
CA ARG A 31 -1.38 11.24 -2.34
C ARG A 31 -0.91 9.89 -1.80
N PRO A 32 -1.45 9.38 -0.68
CA PRO A 32 -1.16 8.02 -0.23
C PRO A 32 -1.79 7.00 -1.18
N ALA A 33 -1.27 5.78 -1.19
CA ALA A 33 -2.00 4.67 -1.76
C ALA A 33 -3.27 4.42 -0.94
N LEU A 34 -4.40 4.27 -1.62
CA LEU A 34 -5.72 4.12 -1.00
C LEU A 34 -6.42 2.87 -1.54
N LEU A 35 -7.47 2.44 -0.84
CA LEU A 35 -8.39 1.45 -1.40
C LEU A 35 -9.05 2.04 -2.64
N SER A 36 -9.01 1.31 -3.75
CA SER A 36 -9.69 1.75 -4.96
C SER A 36 -11.22 1.68 -4.80
N ARG A 37 -11.94 2.40 -5.66
CA ARG A 37 -13.41 2.30 -5.76
C ARG A 37 -13.84 1.23 -6.76
N SER A 38 -12.90 0.49 -7.34
CA SER A 38 -13.18 -0.55 -8.33
C SER A 38 -13.82 -1.78 -7.68
N PRO A 39 -14.50 -2.64 -8.46
CA PRO A 39 -14.95 -3.95 -7.98
C PRO A 39 -13.80 -4.83 -7.45
N ARG A 40 -12.54 -4.52 -7.84
CA ARG A 40 -11.33 -5.22 -7.41
C ARG A 40 -10.67 -4.58 -6.18
N SER A 41 -11.35 -3.66 -5.50
CA SER A 41 -10.91 -3.19 -4.17
C SER A 41 -10.91 -4.34 -3.17
N LEU A 42 -9.95 -4.33 -2.25
CA LEU A 42 -9.81 -5.39 -1.24
C LEU A 42 -11.11 -5.64 -0.46
N VAL A 43 -11.85 -4.57 -0.13
CA VAL A 43 -13.13 -4.68 0.60
C VAL A 43 -14.21 -5.37 -0.23
N ASN A 44 -14.18 -5.24 -1.55
CA ASN A 44 -15.17 -5.84 -2.45
C ASN A 44 -14.84 -7.30 -2.81
N LEU A 45 -13.55 -7.66 -2.80
CA LEU A 45 -13.11 -9.01 -3.11
C LEU A 45 -13.33 -10.01 -1.97
N ILE A 46 -13.43 -9.53 -0.73
CA ILE A 46 -13.63 -10.38 0.45
C ILE A 46 -15.15 -10.55 0.68
N ASN A 47 -15.63 -11.76 0.49
CA ASN A 47 -17.05 -12.08 0.70
C ASN A 47 -17.34 -12.37 2.19
N ALA A 48 -17.82 -11.36 2.91
CA ALA A 48 -18.12 -11.44 4.33
C ALA A 48 -19.20 -12.48 4.66
N ASP A 49 -20.25 -12.62 3.82
CA ASP A 49 -21.29 -13.63 4.01
C ASP A 49 -20.75 -15.05 3.88
N SER A 50 -19.86 -15.28 2.91
CA SER A 50 -19.20 -16.57 2.74
C SER A 50 -18.28 -16.89 3.92
N LEU A 51 -17.56 -15.91 4.45
CA LEU A 51 -16.73 -16.07 5.64
C LEU A 51 -17.59 -16.48 6.85
N MET A 52 -18.68 -15.77 7.10
CA MET A 52 -19.63 -16.09 8.18
C MET A 52 -20.20 -17.51 8.03
N LYS A 53 -20.67 -17.91 6.83
CA LYS A 53 -21.21 -19.26 6.56
C LYS A 53 -20.18 -20.35 6.81
N ARG A 54 -18.88 -20.08 6.61
CA ARG A 54 -17.77 -21.00 6.90
C ARG A 54 -17.35 -21.00 8.38
N GLY A 55 -18.01 -20.20 9.21
CA GLY A 55 -17.77 -20.18 10.67
C GLY A 55 -16.78 -19.10 11.14
N GLN A 56 -16.41 -18.14 10.29
CA GLN A 56 -15.60 -16.98 10.74
C GLN A 56 -16.40 -16.21 11.78
N LYS A 57 -15.79 -16.01 12.94
CA LYS A 57 -16.28 -15.16 14.03
C LYS A 57 -15.58 -13.81 13.97
N ASP A 58 -15.87 -12.94 14.93
CA ASP A 58 -15.18 -11.67 15.08
C ASP A 58 -13.66 -11.90 15.02
N GLY A 59 -12.99 -11.11 14.20
CA GLY A 59 -11.58 -11.29 13.95
C GLY A 59 -10.92 -10.03 13.39
N LEU A 60 -9.66 -9.86 13.73
CA LEU A 60 -8.83 -8.76 13.31
C LEU A 60 -7.55 -9.30 12.68
N LEU A 61 -7.13 -8.68 11.58
CA LEU A 61 -5.92 -9.02 10.85
C LEU A 61 -5.18 -7.74 10.49
N MET A 62 -3.89 -7.67 10.82
CA MET A 62 -2.99 -6.59 10.41
C MET A 62 -2.08 -7.09 9.29
N PHE A 63 -2.02 -6.34 8.21
CA PHE A 63 -1.26 -6.70 7.02
C PHE A 63 -0.38 -5.57 6.53
N SER A 64 0.59 -5.93 5.73
CA SER A 64 1.31 -5.01 4.87
C SER A 64 1.43 -5.58 3.47
N CYS A 65 1.49 -4.72 2.46
CA CYS A 65 1.68 -5.13 1.07
C CYS A 65 2.40 -4.03 0.29
N TYR A 66 2.99 -4.44 -0.80
CA TYR A 66 3.56 -3.53 -1.78
C TYR A 66 2.45 -3.06 -2.73
N VAL A 67 2.36 -1.77 -3.02
CA VAL A 67 1.47 -1.18 -4.01
C VAL A 67 2.30 -0.51 -5.09
N SER A 68 2.13 -0.97 -6.33
CA SER A 68 2.88 -0.45 -7.47
C SER A 68 2.35 0.89 -7.98
N THR A 69 3.13 1.54 -8.85
CA THR A 69 2.72 2.75 -9.59
C THR A 69 1.43 2.55 -10.40
N SER A 70 1.09 1.32 -10.75
CA SER A 70 -0.18 0.98 -11.44
C SER A 70 -1.33 0.63 -10.48
N GLY A 71 -1.12 0.72 -9.16
CA GLY A 71 -2.12 0.37 -8.15
C GLY A 71 -2.25 -1.15 -7.90
N ARG A 72 -1.38 -1.99 -8.44
CA ARG A 72 -1.40 -3.43 -8.15
C ARG A 72 -0.81 -3.72 -6.79
N GLY A 73 -1.53 -4.53 -5.99
CA GLY A 73 -1.03 -5.04 -4.72
C GLY A 73 -0.28 -6.36 -4.90
N TYR A 74 0.85 -6.52 -4.24
CA TYR A 74 1.60 -7.78 -4.19
C TYR A 74 2.45 -7.91 -2.91
N ALA A 75 3.05 -9.08 -2.70
CA ALA A 75 3.87 -9.38 -1.52
C ALA A 75 3.16 -9.07 -0.19
N MET A 76 1.85 -9.37 -0.11
CA MET A 76 1.11 -9.18 1.14
C MET A 76 1.61 -10.12 2.22
N GLN A 77 1.81 -9.55 3.39
CA GLN A 77 2.20 -10.23 4.61
C GLN A 77 1.19 -9.94 5.70
N VAL A 78 0.79 -10.96 6.45
CA VAL A 78 0.00 -10.81 7.66
C VAL A 78 0.95 -10.95 8.84
N TYR A 79 1.13 -9.88 9.59
CA TYR A 79 2.09 -9.84 10.69
C TYR A 79 1.43 -9.94 12.07
N ARG A 80 0.10 -9.81 12.14
CA ARG A 80 -0.67 -9.99 13.37
C ARG A 80 -2.10 -10.37 13.04
N CYS A 81 -2.67 -11.30 13.79
CA CYS A 81 -4.10 -11.63 13.74
C CYS A 81 -4.60 -11.98 15.13
N SER A 82 -5.90 -11.78 15.36
CA SER A 82 -6.57 -12.29 16.55
C SER A 82 -6.79 -13.81 16.46
N PRO A 83 -6.86 -14.54 17.56
CA PRO A 83 -7.23 -15.95 17.55
C PRO A 83 -8.55 -16.18 16.79
N GLY A 84 -8.63 -17.24 16.00
CA GLY A 84 -9.83 -17.58 15.22
C GLY A 84 -9.97 -16.81 13.90
N SER A 85 -8.94 -16.10 13.44
CA SER A 85 -8.94 -15.34 12.18
C SER A 85 -8.36 -16.10 10.99
N GLU A 86 -8.15 -17.41 11.08
CA GLU A 86 -7.47 -18.23 10.08
C GLU A 86 -8.20 -18.24 8.73
N LEU A 87 -9.55 -18.28 8.76
CA LEU A 87 -10.36 -18.22 7.54
C LEU A 87 -10.26 -16.84 6.88
N LEU A 88 -10.31 -15.76 7.67
CA LEU A 88 -10.11 -14.40 7.19
C LEU A 88 -8.71 -14.22 6.58
N GLN A 89 -7.66 -14.70 7.26
CA GLN A 89 -6.30 -14.63 6.78
C GLN A 89 -6.13 -15.36 5.44
N LYS A 90 -6.65 -16.58 5.33
CA LYS A 90 -6.59 -17.36 4.10
C LYS A 90 -7.32 -16.66 2.94
N GLU A 91 -8.49 -16.09 3.20
CA GLU A 91 -9.25 -15.34 2.19
C GLU A 91 -8.47 -14.12 1.71
N VAL A 92 -7.95 -13.31 2.61
CA VAL A 92 -7.19 -12.08 2.30
C VAL A 92 -5.94 -12.40 1.49
N LEU A 93 -5.11 -13.35 1.93
CA LEU A 93 -3.89 -13.74 1.23
C LEU A 93 -4.18 -14.34 -0.15
N GLY A 94 -5.32 -15.01 -0.32
CA GLY A 94 -5.75 -15.56 -1.60
C GLY A 94 -6.15 -14.51 -2.64
N ARG A 95 -6.50 -13.29 -2.20
CA ARG A 95 -6.99 -12.22 -3.08
C ARG A 95 -5.97 -11.18 -3.50
N ILE A 96 -4.80 -11.13 -2.87
CA ILE A 96 -3.85 -10.02 -3.09
C ILE A 96 -3.48 -9.78 -4.55
N LYS A 97 -3.36 -10.81 -5.34
CA LYS A 97 -3.02 -10.70 -6.77
C LYS A 97 -4.13 -10.06 -7.62
N GLU A 98 -5.37 -10.06 -7.10
CA GLU A 98 -6.54 -9.51 -7.77
C GLU A 98 -6.82 -8.07 -7.32
N VAL A 99 -6.22 -7.64 -6.20
CA VAL A 99 -6.52 -6.35 -5.57
C VAL A 99 -5.99 -5.18 -6.37
N GLU A 100 -6.84 -4.18 -6.54
CA GLU A 100 -6.49 -2.86 -7.06
C GLU A 100 -6.59 -1.81 -5.97
N PHE A 101 -5.55 -0.99 -5.88
CA PHE A 101 -5.45 0.20 -5.04
C PHE A 101 -5.43 1.45 -5.92
N GLU A 102 -5.75 2.61 -5.35
CA GLU A 102 -5.31 3.88 -5.93
C GLU A 102 -3.81 4.02 -5.67
N PRO A 103 -2.96 4.25 -6.69
CA PRO A 103 -1.52 4.35 -6.49
C PRO A 103 -1.14 5.58 -5.69
N ALA A 104 -0.06 5.49 -4.92
CA ALA A 104 0.53 6.64 -4.26
C ALA A 104 1.11 7.63 -5.27
N VAL A 105 1.13 8.92 -4.90
CA VAL A 105 1.72 9.98 -5.71
C VAL A 105 2.72 10.76 -4.85
N TYR A 106 3.90 11.01 -5.42
CA TYR A 106 4.96 11.82 -4.84
C TYR A 106 5.48 12.80 -5.89
N HIS A 107 5.40 14.10 -5.60
CA HIS A 107 5.74 15.17 -6.54
C HIS A 107 5.12 14.95 -7.93
N HIS A 108 3.80 14.82 -7.97
CA HIS A 108 2.99 14.65 -9.19
C HIS A 108 3.27 13.35 -10.00
N ASN A 109 4.03 12.40 -9.45
CA ASN A 109 4.34 11.14 -10.11
C ASN A 109 3.84 9.95 -9.30
N PRO A 110 3.25 8.93 -9.92
CA PRO A 110 2.95 7.67 -9.26
C PRO A 110 4.23 7.02 -8.74
N ILE A 111 4.17 6.50 -7.52
CA ILE A 111 5.32 5.87 -6.88
C ILE A 111 4.91 4.57 -6.19
N ASP A 112 5.84 3.62 -6.17
CA ASP A 112 5.67 2.37 -5.43
C ASP A 112 5.79 2.63 -3.94
N VAL A 113 4.90 2.03 -3.13
CA VAL A 113 4.90 2.21 -1.69
C VAL A 113 4.66 0.90 -0.94
N TRP A 114 5.11 0.88 0.32
CA TRP A 114 4.72 -0.13 1.29
C TRP A 114 3.51 0.38 2.07
N LEU A 115 2.39 -0.31 1.92
CA LEU A 115 1.13 0.01 2.55
C LEU A 115 0.87 -0.99 3.67
N SER A 116 0.46 -0.50 4.84
CA SER A 116 -0.02 -1.33 5.93
C SER A 116 -1.48 -1.02 6.23
N GLY A 117 -2.19 -1.99 6.76
CA GLY A 117 -3.60 -1.82 7.08
C GLY A 117 -4.11 -2.87 8.08
N THR A 118 -5.33 -2.66 8.52
CA THR A 118 -6.05 -3.55 9.40
C THR A 118 -7.38 -3.93 8.77
N ILE A 119 -7.69 -5.22 8.78
CA ILE A 119 -8.98 -5.75 8.38
C ILE A 119 -9.71 -6.23 9.63
N ASN A 120 -10.89 -5.70 9.84
CA ASN A 120 -11.76 -6.11 10.93
C ASN A 120 -13.03 -6.77 10.37
N PHE A 121 -13.21 -8.04 10.69
CA PHE A 121 -14.45 -8.78 10.44
C PHE A 121 -15.23 -8.89 11.76
N PHE A 122 -16.50 -8.53 11.76
CA PHE A 122 -17.34 -8.60 12.96
C PHE A 122 -18.79 -8.87 12.62
N LEU A 123 -19.51 -9.47 13.54
CA LEU A 123 -20.94 -9.74 13.45
C LEU A 123 -21.72 -8.67 14.21
N ALA A 124 -22.64 -8.00 13.54
CA ALA A 124 -23.56 -7.07 14.18
C ALA A 124 -25.00 -7.41 13.77
N ASN A 125 -25.88 -7.62 14.75
CA ASN A 125 -27.26 -8.03 14.54
C ASN A 125 -27.39 -9.28 13.63
N GLY A 126 -26.48 -10.24 13.80
CA GLY A 126 -26.45 -11.48 13.00
C GLY A 126 -26.00 -11.31 11.57
N LYS A 127 -25.52 -10.14 11.17
CA LYS A 127 -24.98 -9.86 9.83
C LYS A 127 -23.47 -9.65 9.88
N PRO A 128 -22.72 -10.14 8.88
CA PRO A 128 -21.29 -9.95 8.81
C PRO A 128 -20.97 -8.56 8.27
N HIS A 129 -19.95 -7.96 8.87
CA HIS A 129 -19.39 -6.67 8.45
C HIS A 129 -17.89 -6.82 8.25
N LEU A 130 -17.38 -6.12 7.25
CA LEU A 130 -15.95 -6.04 6.97
C LEU A 130 -15.54 -4.57 6.90
N ARG A 131 -14.49 -4.22 7.62
CA ARG A 131 -13.84 -2.90 7.53
C ARG A 131 -12.38 -3.10 7.18
N VAL A 132 -11.88 -2.31 6.24
CA VAL A 132 -10.46 -2.22 5.89
C VAL A 132 -10.00 -0.82 6.21
N LEU A 133 -9.01 -0.70 7.06
CA LEU A 133 -8.49 0.55 7.58
C LEU A 133 -7.00 0.62 7.20
N LEU A 134 -6.57 1.74 6.62
CA LEU A 134 -5.20 1.90 6.16
C LEU A 134 -4.37 2.65 7.20
N ASN A 135 -3.38 1.99 7.78
CA ASN A 135 -2.37 2.57 8.69
C ASN A 135 -2.95 3.48 9.79
N GLN A 136 -4.04 3.06 10.42
CA GLN A 136 -4.64 3.85 11.50
C GLN A 136 -4.13 3.39 12.86
N GLU A 137 -3.75 4.33 13.70
CA GLU A 137 -3.50 4.09 15.10
C GLU A 137 -4.82 3.83 15.85
N GLU A 138 -4.74 3.15 17.01
CA GLU A 138 -5.92 2.80 17.81
C GLU A 138 -6.76 4.04 18.18
N GLN A 139 -6.12 5.16 18.45
CA GLN A 139 -6.81 6.42 18.78
C GLN A 139 -7.58 6.98 17.59
N ASP A 140 -7.02 6.88 16.38
CA ASP A 140 -7.69 7.32 15.14
C ASP A 140 -8.92 6.45 14.85
N LEU A 141 -8.81 5.14 15.08
CA LEU A 141 -9.92 4.21 14.97
C LEU A 141 -11.06 4.54 15.95
N LYS A 142 -10.72 4.84 17.20
CA LYS A 142 -11.68 5.19 18.24
C LYS A 142 -12.35 6.54 17.99
N SER A 143 -11.61 7.52 17.48
CA SER A 143 -12.14 8.85 17.17
C SER A 143 -12.91 8.92 15.86
N GLY A 144 -12.84 7.87 15.01
CA GLY A 144 -13.45 7.87 13.69
C GLY A 144 -12.80 8.88 12.73
N SER A 145 -11.53 9.27 12.98
CA SER A 145 -10.84 10.21 12.11
C SER A 145 -10.43 9.55 10.79
N ASP A 146 -10.55 10.30 9.70
CA ASP A 146 -10.02 9.91 8.39
C ASP A 146 -8.51 10.21 8.37
N PHE A 147 -7.74 9.25 8.90
CA PHE A 147 -6.28 9.34 9.00
C PHE A 147 -5.63 8.22 8.21
N VAL A 148 -4.62 8.56 7.41
CA VAL A 148 -3.72 7.63 6.74
C VAL A 148 -2.30 7.96 7.15
N ALA A 149 -1.64 7.03 7.83
CA ALA A 149 -0.26 7.20 8.27
C ALA A 149 0.71 7.26 7.08
N PRO A 150 1.91 7.80 7.27
CA PRO A 150 2.94 7.84 6.24
C PRO A 150 3.21 6.48 5.63
N GLN A 151 3.43 6.45 4.31
CA GLN A 151 3.72 5.23 3.58
C GLN A 151 5.16 5.27 3.05
N PHE A 152 5.93 4.24 3.36
CA PHE A 152 7.31 4.10 2.86
C PHE A 152 7.31 4.05 1.33
N ALA A 153 8.05 4.97 0.71
CA ALA A 153 8.13 5.11 -0.73
C ALA A 153 9.42 4.47 -1.28
N PHE A 154 9.26 3.63 -2.31
CA PHE A 154 10.39 3.03 -3.02
C PHE A 154 10.89 3.98 -4.12
N ALA A 155 11.34 5.17 -3.71
CA ALA A 155 11.80 6.18 -4.65
C ALA A 155 13.07 5.74 -5.38
N ARG A 156 12.98 5.66 -6.71
CA ARG A 156 14.18 5.57 -7.53
C ARG A 156 14.99 6.86 -7.35
N GLY A 157 16.26 6.72 -6.98
CA GLY A 157 17.16 7.87 -6.91
C GLY A 157 17.27 8.54 -5.56
N ASN A 158 16.88 7.90 -4.46
CA ASN A 158 17.35 8.34 -3.13
C ASN A 158 18.78 7.82 -2.88
N PRO A 159 19.83 8.61 -3.15
CA PRO A 159 21.21 8.12 -3.07
C PRO A 159 21.67 7.88 -1.61
N LYS A 160 20.90 8.35 -0.64
CA LYS A 160 21.22 8.22 0.79
C LYS A 160 20.63 6.95 1.39
N PHE A 161 19.43 6.56 0.96
CA PHE A 161 18.80 5.34 1.47
C PHE A 161 19.40 4.11 0.81
N GLN A 162 20.24 3.38 1.54
CA GLN A 162 20.95 2.19 1.07
C GLN A 162 20.18 0.87 1.34
N GLY A 163 18.95 0.99 1.81
CA GLY A 163 18.10 -0.16 2.14
C GLY A 163 18.24 -0.59 3.60
N ILE A 164 17.34 -1.48 3.99
CA ILE A 164 17.35 -2.14 5.29
C ILE A 164 18.06 -3.47 5.12
N TYR A 165 18.94 -3.81 6.03
CA TYR A 165 19.83 -4.97 5.93
C TYR A 165 19.56 -5.98 7.02
N TRP A 166 19.90 -7.25 6.73
CA TRP A 166 19.98 -8.29 7.74
C TRP A 166 21.24 -8.09 8.58
N PRO A 167 21.15 -8.03 9.92
CA PRO A 167 22.34 -7.88 10.76
C PRO A 167 23.33 -9.04 10.53
N PRO A 168 24.62 -8.78 10.25
CA PRO A 168 25.56 -9.82 9.81
C PRO A 168 25.75 -10.97 10.79
N SER A 169 25.58 -10.71 12.08
CA SER A 169 25.75 -11.70 13.16
C SER A 169 24.44 -12.36 13.61
N ALA A 170 23.31 -11.97 13.02
CA ALA A 170 22.02 -12.50 13.44
C ALA A 170 21.76 -13.87 12.87
N PRO A 171 21.57 -14.92 13.70
CA PRO A 171 21.13 -16.23 13.25
C PRO A 171 19.64 -16.23 12.94
N GLY A 172 19.18 -17.21 12.18
CA GLY A 172 17.76 -17.46 11.98
C GLY A 172 17.22 -17.07 10.61
N HIS A 173 15.91 -17.32 10.43
CA HIS A 173 15.23 -17.17 9.14
C HIS A 173 14.13 -16.12 9.17
N GLU A 174 13.66 -15.74 10.36
CA GLU A 174 12.59 -14.77 10.54
C GLU A 174 12.90 -13.84 11.72
N ALA A 175 12.64 -12.57 11.53
CA ALA A 175 12.77 -11.58 12.59
C ALA A 175 11.77 -10.43 12.35
N ALA A 176 11.57 -9.61 13.37
CA ALA A 176 10.74 -8.43 13.29
C ALA A 176 11.41 -7.24 13.99
N ALA A 177 11.19 -6.04 13.48
CA ALA A 177 11.52 -4.82 14.19
C ALA A 177 10.37 -3.82 14.07
N ALA A 178 10.11 -3.10 15.15
CA ALA A 178 9.21 -1.96 15.17
C ALA A 178 10.01 -0.72 15.56
N VAL A 179 9.85 0.33 14.78
CA VAL A 179 10.48 1.63 15.01
C VAL A 179 9.40 2.71 15.10
N VAL A 180 9.57 3.62 16.04
CA VAL A 180 8.76 4.83 16.12
C VAL A 180 9.41 5.89 15.26
N LEU A 181 8.64 6.48 14.37
CA LEU A 181 9.09 7.47 13.40
C LEU A 181 8.33 8.77 13.57
N ASP A 182 9.04 9.89 13.46
CA ASP A 182 8.48 11.21 13.25
C ASP A 182 8.69 11.57 11.77
N VAL A 183 7.59 11.76 11.03
CA VAL A 183 7.61 12.12 9.61
C VAL A 183 6.94 13.47 9.43
N ASP A 184 7.62 14.41 8.78
CA ASP A 184 7.07 15.73 8.49
C ASP A 184 6.13 15.74 7.27
N THR A 185 5.53 16.91 6.98
CA THR A 185 4.60 17.08 5.86
C THR A 185 5.23 16.98 4.48
N THR A 186 6.55 16.89 4.41
CA THR A 186 7.28 16.64 3.14
C THR A 186 7.64 15.17 2.94
N GLY A 187 7.31 14.31 3.92
CA GLY A 187 7.65 12.89 3.90
C GLY A 187 9.05 12.56 4.41
N LYS A 188 9.75 13.53 4.98
CA LYS A 188 11.09 13.34 5.56
C LYS A 188 10.99 12.78 6.98
N VAL A 189 11.79 11.76 7.30
CA VAL A 189 11.96 11.25 8.66
C VAL A 189 12.82 12.21 9.46
N THR A 190 12.24 12.83 10.49
CA THR A 190 12.94 13.78 11.38
C THR A 190 13.50 13.10 12.63
N ASN A 191 12.90 11.96 13.03
CA ASN A 191 13.37 11.16 14.15
C ASN A 191 13.04 9.68 13.93
N SER A 192 13.85 8.78 14.48
CA SER A 192 13.60 7.34 14.50
C SER A 192 14.11 6.73 15.80
N LYS A 193 13.32 5.87 16.43
CA LYS A 193 13.63 5.17 17.66
C LYS A 193 13.17 3.73 17.61
N VAL A 194 14.03 2.79 18.00
CA VAL A 194 13.66 1.39 18.15
C VAL A 194 12.64 1.26 19.28
N ALA A 195 11.48 0.69 18.98
CA ALA A 195 10.45 0.35 19.95
C ALA A 195 10.55 -1.12 20.37
N TYR A 196 10.87 -2.00 19.41
CA TYR A 196 10.88 -3.44 19.62
C TYR A 196 11.72 -4.13 18.56
N GLU A 197 12.37 -5.24 18.93
CA GLU A 197 12.95 -6.19 17.99
C GLU A 197 12.76 -7.64 18.47
N HIS A 198 12.63 -8.55 17.53
CA HIS A 198 12.56 -9.98 17.81
C HIS A 198 13.34 -10.76 16.75
N PRO A 199 14.24 -11.64 17.13
CA PRO A 199 14.72 -11.90 18.51
C PRO A 199 15.44 -10.68 19.11
N PRO A 200 15.38 -10.49 20.43
CA PRO A 200 15.95 -9.30 21.08
C PRO A 200 17.50 -9.33 21.07
N GLY A 201 18.12 -8.16 20.99
CA GLY A 201 19.57 -8.00 21.11
C GLY A 201 20.38 -8.41 19.88
N LEU A 202 19.72 -8.67 18.73
CA LEU A 202 20.39 -9.07 17.49
C LEU A 202 20.60 -7.91 16.51
N GLY A 203 20.13 -6.71 16.84
CA GLY A 203 20.38 -5.50 16.06
C GLY A 203 19.40 -5.26 14.91
N PHE A 204 18.30 -5.99 14.83
CA PHE A 204 17.27 -5.77 13.81
C PHE A 204 16.63 -4.37 13.92
N GLY A 205 16.41 -3.91 15.15
CA GLY A 205 15.92 -2.56 15.39
C GLY A 205 16.86 -1.48 14.86
N ALA A 206 18.15 -1.63 15.10
CA ALA A 206 19.17 -0.72 14.61
C ALA A 206 19.31 -0.77 13.09
N ALA A 207 19.19 -1.95 12.49
CA ALA A 207 19.23 -2.17 11.04
C ALA A 207 18.08 -1.48 10.31
N VAL A 208 16.98 -1.14 11.00
CA VAL A 208 15.88 -0.33 10.49
C VAL A 208 16.06 1.14 10.86
N ALA A 209 16.23 1.44 12.16
CA ALA A 209 16.18 2.80 12.68
C ALA A 209 17.29 3.73 12.13
N GLY A 210 18.43 3.18 11.77
CA GLY A 210 19.53 3.94 11.14
C GLY A 210 19.18 4.35 9.70
N PRO A 211 19.05 3.39 8.78
CA PRO A 211 18.82 3.66 7.37
C PRO A 211 17.50 4.39 7.08
N ILE A 212 16.46 4.17 7.87
CA ILE A 212 15.13 4.75 7.62
C ILE A 212 15.11 6.27 7.67
N ARG A 213 16.10 6.91 8.33
CA ARG A 213 16.23 8.37 8.38
C ARG A 213 16.49 9.00 7.01
N ASP A 214 17.07 8.23 6.12
CA ASP A 214 17.35 8.65 4.74
C ASP A 214 16.27 8.18 3.75
N ALA A 215 15.24 7.54 4.24
CA ALA A 215 14.13 7.09 3.41
C ALA A 215 13.13 8.21 3.12
N ILE A 216 12.38 8.05 2.04
CA ILE A 216 11.27 8.91 1.67
C ILE A 216 9.96 8.23 2.05
N PHE A 217 9.02 9.02 2.58
CA PHE A 217 7.66 8.59 2.82
C PHE A 217 6.68 9.47 2.03
N ILE A 218 5.57 8.91 1.62
CA ILE A 218 4.37 9.72 1.38
C ILE A 218 3.96 10.23 2.76
N PRO A 219 3.80 11.55 2.97
CA PRO A 219 3.45 12.09 4.29
C PRO A 219 2.09 11.58 4.78
N GLY A 220 1.81 11.76 6.05
CA GLY A 220 0.51 11.42 6.61
C GLY A 220 -0.58 12.39 6.22
N PHE A 221 -1.80 11.87 6.17
CA PHE A 221 -3.01 12.66 5.85
C PHE A 221 -4.03 12.51 6.96
N ARG A 222 -4.67 13.61 7.33
CA ARG A 222 -5.83 13.65 8.22
C ARG A 222 -6.90 14.53 7.59
N ASN A 223 -8.08 13.94 7.35
CA ASN A 223 -9.20 14.65 6.69
C ASN A 223 -8.76 15.31 5.36
N GLY A 224 -7.99 14.57 4.55
CA GLY A 224 -7.47 15.02 3.27
C GLY A 224 -6.35 16.07 3.31
N LYS A 225 -5.83 16.43 4.50
CA LYS A 225 -4.75 17.41 4.67
C LYS A 225 -3.47 16.73 5.13
N LEU A 226 -2.33 17.21 4.63
CA LEU A 226 -1.00 16.79 5.09
C LEU A 226 -0.82 17.14 6.57
N VAL A 227 -0.34 16.18 7.34
CA VAL A 227 -0.03 16.36 8.77
C VAL A 227 1.32 15.72 9.12
N PRO A 228 2.09 16.33 10.02
CA PRO A 228 3.24 15.63 10.60
C PRO A 228 2.73 14.47 11.46
N CYS A 229 3.46 13.36 11.44
CA CYS A 229 3.02 12.13 12.10
C CYS A 229 4.08 11.56 13.01
N HIS A 230 3.62 11.06 14.15
CA HIS A 230 4.35 10.17 15.05
C HIS A 230 3.67 8.81 14.97
N PHE A 231 4.34 7.79 14.44
CA PHE A 231 3.72 6.48 14.24
C PHE A 231 4.73 5.35 14.39
N THR A 232 4.21 4.14 14.66
CA THR A 232 5.01 2.93 14.73
C THR A 232 5.00 2.21 13.38
N TRP A 233 6.19 1.98 12.83
CA TRP A 233 6.36 1.20 11.61
C TRP A 233 6.97 -0.16 11.95
N THR A 234 6.30 -1.23 11.52
CA THR A 234 6.74 -2.62 11.75
C THR A 234 7.25 -3.23 10.46
N LEU A 235 8.41 -3.86 10.53
CA LEU A 235 9.03 -4.60 9.43
C LEU A 235 9.26 -6.05 9.83
N LEU A 236 8.91 -6.96 8.93
CA LEU A 236 9.27 -8.37 9.03
C LEU A 236 10.52 -8.65 8.17
N PHE A 237 11.46 -9.35 8.73
CA PHE A 237 12.65 -9.82 8.04
C PHE A 237 12.51 -11.31 7.72
N PHE A 238 12.86 -11.66 6.50
CA PHE A 238 12.97 -13.05 6.07
C PHE A 238 14.42 -13.33 5.67
N GLY A 239 15.02 -14.36 6.21
CA GLY A 239 16.43 -14.66 6.06
C GLY A 239 16.85 -14.88 4.60
N PRO A 240 18.15 -14.93 4.32
CA PRO A 240 18.74 -14.92 2.98
C PRO A 240 18.39 -16.13 2.08
N GLY A 241 17.45 -16.97 2.46
CA GLY A 241 16.87 -18.03 1.62
C GLY A 241 15.48 -17.74 1.08
N LEU A 242 14.80 -16.69 1.56
CA LEU A 242 13.48 -16.25 1.10
C LEU A 242 13.62 -14.98 0.26
N GLN A 243 14.23 -15.09 -0.91
CA GLN A 243 14.08 -14.05 -1.92
C GLN A 243 12.59 -13.96 -2.27
N MET A 244 12.00 -12.78 -2.09
CA MET A 244 10.71 -12.48 -2.71
C MET A 244 10.89 -12.73 -4.21
N LYS A 245 10.40 -13.86 -4.71
CA LYS A 245 10.35 -14.11 -6.15
C LYS A 245 9.40 -13.04 -6.71
N SER A 246 9.98 -12.08 -7.41
CA SER A 246 9.27 -11.22 -8.33
C SER A 246 8.64 -12.14 -9.39
N GLY A 247 7.33 -12.35 -9.29
CA GLY A 247 6.52 -13.00 -10.29
C GLY A 247 5.84 -11.97 -11.18
#